data_fe03268ffcd7cab66a57d07694db96bd
#
_entry.id   fe03268ffcd7cab66a57d07694db96bd
#
_cell.length_a   1.000
_cell.length_b   1.000
_cell.length_c   1.000
_cell.angle_alpha   90.00
_cell.angle_beta   90.00
_cell.angle_gamma   90.00
#
_symmetry.space_group_name_H-M   'P 1'
#
loop_
_entity.id
_entity.type
_entity.pdbx_description
1 polymer ?
#
loop_
_entity_poly.entity_id
_entity_poly.type
_entity_poly.pdbx_seq_one_letter_code
_entity_poly.pdbx_strand_id
1 'polypeptide(L)'
;MTHTIKILPEYFNPTAAGKKAFEIRRNDRNYQVGDTLQMKEWNGENYTGREIQCYVTYFINESKFGIAEGFCVLGTRTIDIIIPKKKRK
;
A
#
# COMPACT_ATOMS: atom_id res chain seq x y z
N MET A 1 -14.04 -3.07 0.54
CA MET A 1 -13.29 -4.30 0.89
C MET A 1 -11.88 -3.92 1.34
N THR A 2 -11.31 -4.67 2.25
CA THR A 2 -9.94 -4.44 2.72
C THR A 2 -9.00 -5.48 2.13
N HIS A 3 -7.90 -5.01 1.56
CA HIS A 3 -6.85 -5.88 1.04
C HIS A 3 -5.61 -5.75 1.91
N THR A 4 -5.09 -6.87 2.39
CA THR A 4 -3.84 -6.88 3.16
C THR A 4 -2.69 -7.15 2.22
N ILE A 5 -1.74 -6.22 2.16
CA ILE A 5 -0.61 -6.29 1.24
C ILE A 5 0.69 -5.97 1.98
N LYS A 6 1.82 -6.33 1.36
CA LYS A 6 3.14 -6.02 1.91
C LYS A 6 3.62 -4.68 1.38
N ILE A 7 4.36 -3.93 2.22
CA ILE A 7 5.08 -2.73 1.79
C ILE A 7 6.52 -2.83 2.24
N LEU A 8 7.45 -2.51 1.34
CA LEU A 8 8.88 -2.54 1.66
C LEU A 8 9.28 -1.35 2.52
N PRO A 9 10.32 -1.49 3.36
CA PRO A 9 10.73 -0.40 4.25
C PRO A 9 11.06 0.90 3.52
N GLU A 10 11.67 0.80 2.33
CA GLU A 10 12.05 1.98 1.55
C GLU A 10 10.84 2.81 1.09
N TYR A 11 9.67 2.20 1.00
CA TYR A 11 8.44 2.88 0.59
C TYR A 11 7.55 3.24 1.76
N PHE A 12 7.83 2.71 2.95
CA PHE A 12 6.96 2.91 4.10
C PHE A 12 6.90 4.39 4.51
N ASN A 13 8.05 5.01 4.74
CA ASN A 13 8.07 6.40 5.21
C ASN A 13 7.48 7.38 4.20
N PRO A 14 7.82 7.30 2.89
CA PRO A 14 7.17 8.17 1.91
C PRO A 14 5.65 8.00 1.84
N THR A 15 5.17 6.78 1.96
CA THR A 15 3.74 6.50 1.95
C THR A 15 3.08 7.04 3.21
N ALA A 16 3.68 6.81 4.37
CA ALA A 16 3.18 7.30 5.65
C ALA A 16 3.10 8.83 5.67
N ALA A 17 4.07 9.50 5.05
CA ALA A 17 4.11 10.96 4.99
C ALA A 17 3.16 11.54 3.92
N GLY A 18 2.48 10.72 3.15
CA GLY A 18 1.61 11.18 2.08
C GLY A 18 2.34 11.62 0.82
N LYS A 19 3.67 11.46 0.77
CA LYS A 19 4.46 11.84 -0.40
C LYS A 19 4.32 10.85 -1.53
N LYS A 20 4.25 9.57 -1.22
CA LYS A 20 3.98 8.52 -2.20
C LYS A 20 2.50 8.18 -2.10
N ALA A 21 1.69 8.80 -2.94
CA ALA A 21 0.22 8.67 -2.92
C ALA A 21 -0.26 7.74 -4.03
N PHE A 22 0.45 6.65 -4.24
CA PHE A 22 0.10 5.65 -5.26
C PHE A 22 0.72 4.31 -4.91
N GLU A 23 0.15 3.23 -5.47
CA GLU A 23 0.68 1.89 -5.41
C GLU A 23 0.64 1.27 -6.80
N ILE A 24 1.72 0.59 -7.18
CA ILE A 24 1.77 -0.20 -8.41
C ILE A 24 1.72 -1.66 -7.99
N ARG A 25 0.70 -2.36 -8.44
CA ARG A 25 0.44 -3.73 -7.99
C ARG A 25 0.04 -4.61 -9.16
N ARG A 26 0.28 -5.91 -9.01
CA ARG A 26 -0.36 -6.89 -9.87
C ARG A 26 -1.87 -6.80 -9.62
N ASN A 27 -2.64 -6.74 -10.70
CA ASN A 27 -4.10 -6.59 -10.61
C ASN A 27 -4.74 -7.96 -10.36
N ASP A 28 -4.49 -8.52 -9.19
CA ASP A 28 -4.92 -9.88 -8.83
C ASP A 28 -5.93 -9.92 -7.69
N ARG A 29 -6.40 -8.76 -7.23
CA ARG A 29 -7.32 -8.67 -6.09
C ARG A 29 -8.58 -7.87 -6.38
N ASN A 30 -8.86 -7.61 -7.63
CA ASN A 30 -10.03 -6.85 -8.03
C ASN A 30 -10.19 -5.54 -7.23
N TYR A 31 -9.12 -4.74 -7.20
CA TYR A 31 -9.13 -3.48 -6.47
C TYR A 31 -10.19 -2.53 -7.00
N GLN A 32 -10.88 -1.86 -6.09
CA GLN A 32 -11.93 -0.90 -6.40
C GLN A 32 -11.64 0.42 -5.69
N VAL A 33 -12.01 1.53 -6.32
CA VAL A 33 -12.01 2.82 -5.62
C VAL A 33 -12.93 2.69 -4.40
N GLY A 34 -12.44 3.18 -3.26
CA GLY A 34 -13.14 3.02 -2.00
C GLY A 34 -12.66 1.88 -1.15
N ASP A 35 -11.86 0.98 -1.72
CA ASP A 35 -11.27 -0.10 -0.95
C ASP A 35 -10.21 0.44 0.01
N THR A 36 -9.96 -0.33 1.07
CA THR A 36 -8.88 -0.06 2.03
C THR A 36 -7.71 -0.99 1.75
N LEU A 37 -6.51 -0.44 1.79
CA LEU A 37 -5.28 -1.23 1.75
C LEU A 37 -4.66 -1.24 3.13
N GLN A 38 -4.52 -2.42 3.72
CA GLN A 38 -3.79 -2.61 4.96
C GLN A 38 -2.38 -3.04 4.59
N MET A 39 -1.45 -2.11 4.62
CA MET A 39 -0.07 -2.34 4.19
C MET A 39 0.78 -2.71 5.39
N LYS A 40 1.28 -3.93 5.40
CA LYS A 40 2.16 -4.43 6.46
C LYS A 40 3.59 -4.37 6.01
N GLU A 41 4.43 -3.66 6.76
CA GLU A 41 5.84 -3.54 6.42
C GLU A 41 6.54 -4.90 6.50
N TRP A 42 7.20 -5.24 5.40
CA TRP A 42 7.94 -6.48 5.23
C TRP A 42 9.38 -6.14 4.87
N ASN A 43 10.34 -6.62 5.66
CA ASN A 43 11.75 -6.27 5.46
C ASN A 43 12.52 -7.29 4.60
N GLY A 44 11.81 -8.23 3.99
CA GLY A 44 12.42 -9.31 3.22
C GLY A 44 12.45 -10.64 3.96
N GLU A 45 12.35 -10.60 5.28
CA GLU A 45 12.38 -11.80 6.13
C GLU A 45 11.18 -11.85 7.08
N ASN A 46 10.84 -10.74 7.69
CA ASN A 46 9.81 -10.68 8.73
C ASN A 46 8.96 -9.42 8.58
N TYR A 47 7.76 -9.48 9.13
CA TYR A 47 6.97 -8.28 9.35
C TYR A 47 7.57 -7.50 10.52
N THR A 48 7.69 -6.18 10.33
CA THR A 48 8.29 -5.31 11.36
C THR A 48 7.31 -4.93 12.46
N GLY A 49 6.02 -5.09 12.20
CA GLY A 49 4.96 -4.63 13.08
C GLY A 49 4.42 -3.25 12.69
N ARG A 50 5.11 -2.51 11.82
CA ARG A 50 4.58 -1.25 11.31
C ARG A 50 3.57 -1.50 10.19
N GLU A 51 2.51 -0.73 10.17
CA GLU A 51 1.46 -0.86 9.17
C GLU A 51 0.95 0.51 8.76
N ILE A 52 0.48 0.60 7.53
CA ILE A 52 -0.19 1.79 7.02
C ILE A 52 -1.54 1.37 6.49
N GLN A 53 -2.57 2.14 6.84
CA GLN A 53 -3.88 1.96 6.26
C GLN A 53 -4.12 3.08 5.25
N CYS A 54 -4.42 2.70 4.01
CA CYS A 54 -4.69 3.63 2.93
C CYS A 54 -6.07 3.38 2.34
N TYR A 55 -6.61 4.44 1.75
CA TYR A 55 -7.85 4.40 1.01
C TYR A 55 -7.53 4.49 -0.47
N VAL A 56 -8.15 3.65 -1.30
CA VAL A 56 -7.97 3.69 -2.76
C VAL A 56 -8.82 4.81 -3.33
N THR A 57 -8.17 5.83 -3.89
CA THR A 57 -8.85 7.01 -4.43
C THR A 57 -9.08 6.92 -5.93
N TYR A 58 -8.26 6.15 -6.64
CA TYR A 58 -8.35 6.00 -8.07
C TYR A 58 -7.73 4.67 -8.50
N PHE A 59 -8.10 4.22 -9.70
CA PHE A 59 -7.59 2.98 -10.27
C PHE A 59 -7.37 3.18 -11.76
N ILE A 60 -6.20 2.77 -12.26
CA ILE A 60 -5.94 2.76 -13.70
C ILE A 60 -5.06 1.56 -14.07
N ASN A 61 -5.39 0.92 -15.18
CA ASN A 61 -4.63 -0.23 -15.68
C ASN A 61 -4.45 -0.21 -17.19
N GLU A 62 -4.54 0.95 -17.81
CA GLU A 62 -4.51 1.05 -19.27
C GLU A 62 -3.08 0.99 -19.81
N SER A 63 -2.82 0.01 -20.68
CA SER A 63 -1.49 -0.19 -21.25
C SER A 63 -1.02 0.98 -22.12
N LYS A 64 -1.95 1.76 -22.65
CA LYS A 64 -1.58 2.95 -23.46
C LYS A 64 -0.81 4.00 -22.67
N PHE A 65 -0.83 3.92 -21.34
CA PHE A 65 -0.08 4.82 -20.48
C PHE A 65 1.21 4.17 -19.95
N GLY A 66 1.63 3.06 -20.52
CA GLY A 66 2.86 2.39 -20.13
C GLY A 66 2.71 1.44 -18.95
N ILE A 67 1.49 1.18 -18.50
CA ILE A 67 1.25 0.20 -17.44
C ILE A 67 1.32 -1.19 -18.04
N ALA A 68 2.20 -2.04 -17.50
CA ALA A 68 2.35 -3.40 -17.97
C ALA A 68 1.06 -4.20 -17.82
N GLU A 69 0.82 -5.11 -18.76
CA GLU A 69 -0.34 -5.99 -18.71
C GLU A 69 -0.34 -6.78 -17.39
N GLY A 70 -1.51 -6.89 -16.77
CA GLY A 70 -1.66 -7.58 -15.49
C GLY A 70 -1.32 -6.73 -14.28
N PHE A 71 -0.90 -5.46 -14.48
CA PHE A 71 -0.60 -4.54 -13.40
C PHE A 71 -1.61 -3.41 -13.36
N CYS A 72 -1.67 -2.73 -12.22
CA CYS A 72 -2.49 -1.54 -12.05
C CYS A 72 -1.77 -0.52 -11.20
N VAL A 73 -2.20 0.73 -11.33
CA VAL A 73 -1.77 1.82 -10.45
C VAL A 73 -2.96 2.25 -9.65
N LEU A 74 -2.79 2.28 -8.34
CA LEU A 74 -3.82 2.71 -7.39
C LEU A 74 -3.42 4.08 -6.86
N GLY A 75 -4.30 5.06 -6.99
CA GLY A 75 -4.16 6.28 -6.21
C GLY A 75 -4.49 5.96 -4.76
N THR A 76 -3.73 6.49 -3.82
CA THR A 76 -3.92 6.18 -2.40
C THR A 76 -3.94 7.43 -1.54
N ARG A 77 -4.60 7.31 -0.39
CA ARG A 77 -4.62 8.34 0.63
C ARG A 77 -4.38 7.64 1.96
N THR A 78 -3.32 8.03 2.64
CA THR A 78 -2.99 7.48 3.94
C THR A 78 -4.00 7.97 4.97
N ILE A 79 -4.62 7.03 5.70
CA ILE A 79 -5.62 7.35 6.71
C ILE A 79 -5.19 6.97 8.12
N ASP A 80 -4.28 6.03 8.28
CA ASP A 80 -3.79 5.66 9.60
C ASP A 80 -2.42 5.00 9.51
N ILE A 81 -1.63 5.14 10.58
CA ILE A 81 -0.29 4.55 10.69
C ILE A 81 -0.21 3.85 12.03
N ILE A 82 0.21 2.59 11.99
CA ILE A 82 0.35 1.77 13.18
C ILE A 82 1.82 1.52 13.42
N ILE A 83 2.33 1.96 14.59
CA ILE A 83 3.71 1.75 15.01
C ILE A 83 3.65 0.88 16.27
N PRO A 84 4.34 -0.25 16.30
CA PRO A 84 4.33 -1.10 17.48
C PRO A 84 4.96 -0.38 18.66
N LYS A 85 4.36 -0.55 19.83
CA LYS A 85 4.91 0.00 21.07
C LYS A 85 6.12 -0.83 21.49
N LYS A 86 7.19 -0.14 21.92
CA LYS A 86 8.32 -0.82 22.52
C LYS A 86 7.90 -1.39 23.87
N LYS A 87 8.29 -2.64 24.10
CA LYS A 87 8.10 -3.23 25.42
C LYS A 87 9.04 -2.57 26.41
N ARG A 88 8.53 -2.23 27.56
CA ARG A 88 9.36 -1.80 28.67
C ARG A 88 9.81 -3.03 29.44
N LYS A 89 11.02 -2.94 29.91
CA LYS A 89 11.53 -3.96 30.81
C LYS A 89 11.40 -3.50 32.26
#